data_a4cc82b4043ac9d580ad2b15bb9c198a
#
_entry.id   a4cc82b4043ac9d580ad2b15bb9c198a
#
_cell.length_a   1.000
_cell.length_b   1.000
_cell.length_c   1.000
_cell.angle_alpha   90.00
_cell.angle_beta   90.00
_cell.angle_gamma   90.00
#
_symmetry.space_group_name_H-M   'P 1'
#
loop_
_entity.id
_entity.type
_entity.pdbx_description
1 polymer ?
#
loop_
_entity_poly.entity_id
_entity_poly.type
_entity_poly.pdbx_seq_one_letter_code
_entity_poly.pdbx_strand_id
1 'polypeptide(L)'
;MNYFIVGCGGVCSYFLPSFLKMLKHHKKLKKSNVFLVDGDQIEQKNYDRQMFQGGNVGKYKAEVLRDQYANDDYIQSIIAINDYITDSFTPDPRSMIIGFVDNHPARRDMLTVADRTTSKVVFAANSTIGAHAYYYQPDWVNTDLDPRVRFPEIITVETGSPVHAIG
;
A
#
# COMPACT_ATOMS: atom_id res chain seq x y z
N MET A 1 -1.63 -16.39 -2.65
CA MET A 1 -1.61 -15.08 -3.33
C MET A 1 -0.76 -14.14 -2.51
N ASN A 2 0.04 -13.28 -3.14
CA ASN A 2 0.88 -12.32 -2.43
C ASN A 2 0.24 -10.94 -2.51
N TYR A 3 0.14 -10.28 -1.35
CA TYR A 3 -0.36 -8.92 -1.20
C TYR A 3 0.79 -8.01 -0.73
N PHE A 4 1.10 -6.99 -1.50
CA PHE A 4 2.07 -5.97 -1.14
C PHE A 4 1.31 -4.71 -0.72
N ILE A 5 1.35 -4.38 0.56
CA ILE A 5 0.72 -3.19 1.13
C ILE A 5 1.80 -2.12 1.24
N VAL A 6 1.68 -1.08 0.42
CA VAL A 6 2.67 -0.02 0.27
C VAL A 6 2.18 1.25 0.97
N GLY A 7 2.99 1.76 1.87
CA GLY A 7 2.63 2.90 2.74
C GLY A 7 1.93 2.42 4.02
N CYS A 8 2.71 2.24 5.09
CA CYS A 8 2.25 1.77 6.40
C CYS A 8 1.86 2.93 7.35
N GLY A 9 1.27 3.99 6.81
CA GLY A 9 0.82 5.16 7.55
C GLY A 9 -0.58 5.02 8.18
N GLY A 10 -1.26 6.15 8.36
CA GLY A 10 -2.58 6.22 9.01
C GLY A 10 -3.62 5.32 8.35
N VAL A 11 -3.86 5.48 7.06
CA VAL A 11 -4.88 4.69 6.33
C VAL A 11 -4.57 3.19 6.42
N CYS A 12 -3.32 2.80 6.25
CA CYS A 12 -2.90 1.39 6.34
C CYS A 12 -3.15 0.82 7.74
N SER A 13 -2.81 1.56 8.80
CA SER A 13 -2.95 1.09 10.17
C SER A 13 -4.41 0.78 10.56
N TYR A 14 -5.38 1.48 9.99
CA TYR A 14 -6.81 1.19 10.14
C TYR A 14 -7.33 0.11 9.18
N PHE A 15 -6.79 0.05 7.97
CA PHE A 15 -7.16 -0.94 6.96
C PHE A 15 -6.71 -2.36 7.32
N LEU A 16 -5.47 -2.50 7.79
CA LEU A 16 -4.79 -3.78 7.95
C LEU A 16 -5.58 -4.79 8.81
N PRO A 17 -6.10 -4.45 10.01
CA PRO A 17 -6.85 -5.40 10.83
C PRO A 17 -8.08 -5.98 10.11
N SER A 18 -8.83 -5.13 9.41
CA SER A 18 -10.01 -5.55 8.65
C SER A 18 -9.65 -6.43 7.46
N PHE A 19 -8.56 -6.09 6.77
CA PHE A 19 -8.04 -6.86 5.65
C PHE A 19 -7.56 -8.25 6.08
N LEU A 20 -6.80 -8.35 7.15
CA LEU A 20 -6.35 -9.62 7.69
C LEU A 20 -7.53 -10.49 8.13
N LYS A 21 -8.54 -9.91 8.78
CA LYS A 21 -9.77 -10.59 9.12
C LYS A 21 -10.51 -11.12 7.89
N MET A 22 -10.56 -10.35 6.80
CA MET A 22 -11.15 -10.78 5.54
C MET A 22 -10.38 -11.97 4.95
N LEU A 23 -9.05 -11.91 4.89
CA LEU A 23 -8.22 -13.02 4.40
C LEU A 23 -8.45 -14.31 5.21
N LYS A 24 -8.58 -14.20 6.52
CA LYS A 24 -8.88 -15.30 7.44
C LYS A 24 -10.16 -16.04 7.07
N HIS A 25 -11.24 -15.30 6.86
CA HIS A 25 -12.55 -15.89 6.63
C HIS A 25 -12.75 -16.39 5.21
N HIS A 26 -11.91 -15.97 4.26
CA HIS A 26 -12.03 -16.39 2.87
C HIS A 26 -11.21 -17.66 2.60
N LYS A 27 -11.88 -18.81 2.47
CA LYS A 27 -11.27 -20.16 2.33
C LYS A 27 -10.10 -20.22 1.31
N LYS A 28 -10.20 -19.52 0.18
CA LYS A 28 -9.18 -19.51 -0.88
C LYS A 28 -7.97 -18.61 -0.58
N LEU A 29 -8.10 -17.68 0.36
CA LEU A 29 -7.08 -16.67 0.66
C LEU A 29 -6.29 -16.95 1.95
N LYS A 30 -6.65 -17.98 2.71
CA LYS A 30 -5.96 -18.35 3.97
C LYS A 30 -4.45 -18.62 3.82
N LYS A 31 -3.99 -18.97 2.62
CA LYS A 31 -2.57 -19.22 2.31
C LYS A 31 -1.90 -18.04 1.62
N SER A 32 -2.38 -16.84 1.89
CA SER A 32 -1.78 -15.62 1.32
C SER A 32 -0.62 -15.13 2.19
N ASN A 33 0.36 -14.53 1.55
CA ASN A 33 1.41 -13.77 2.22
C ASN A 33 1.07 -12.28 2.11
N VAL A 34 1.33 -11.56 3.18
CA VAL A 34 1.17 -10.10 3.24
C VAL A 34 2.54 -9.47 3.48
N PHE A 35 2.95 -8.62 2.55
CA PHE A 35 4.18 -7.84 2.63
C PHE A 35 3.82 -6.39 2.94
N LEU A 36 4.38 -5.86 4.01
CA LEU A 36 4.23 -4.46 4.42
C LEU A 36 5.47 -3.70 3.95
N VAL A 37 5.29 -2.75 3.05
CA VAL A 37 6.38 -2.01 2.39
C VAL A 37 6.33 -0.55 2.80
N ASP A 38 7.30 -0.08 3.58
CA ASP A 38 7.42 1.31 4.01
C ASP A 38 8.83 1.59 4.53
N GLY A 39 9.51 2.59 3.99
CA GLY A 39 10.85 3.01 4.41
C GLY A 39 10.87 3.95 5.61
N ASP A 40 9.71 4.44 6.07
CA ASP A 40 9.65 5.42 7.16
C ASP A 40 9.77 4.77 8.54
N GLN A 41 10.35 5.55 9.44
CA GLN A 41 10.30 5.29 10.87
C GLN A 41 9.13 6.04 11.54
N ILE A 42 8.70 5.54 12.68
CA ILE A 42 7.66 6.18 13.50
C ILE A 42 8.23 7.42 14.17
N GLU A 43 7.54 8.53 13.99
CA GLU A 43 7.79 9.80 14.66
C GLU A 43 6.70 10.07 15.71
N GLN A 44 7.01 10.91 16.72
CA GLN A 44 6.05 11.28 17.77
C GLN A 44 4.70 11.80 17.22
N LYS A 45 4.75 12.62 16.15
CA LYS A 45 3.55 13.16 15.48
C LYS A 45 2.63 12.10 14.84
N ASN A 46 3.13 10.86 14.67
CA ASN A 46 2.34 9.81 14.05
C ASN A 46 1.28 9.24 15.02
N TYR A 47 1.48 9.33 16.34
CA TYR A 47 0.55 8.81 17.33
C TYR A 47 -0.83 9.46 17.30
N ASP A 48 -0.93 10.70 16.85
CA ASP A 48 -2.18 11.45 16.80
C ASP A 48 -3.16 10.92 15.72
N ARG A 49 -2.65 10.20 14.72
CA ARG A 49 -3.43 9.80 13.52
C ARG A 49 -3.14 8.41 12.99
N GLN A 50 -2.33 7.63 13.68
CA GLN A 50 -1.96 6.26 13.28
C GLN A 50 -2.08 5.34 14.48
N MET A 51 -2.46 4.08 14.25
CA MET A 51 -2.69 3.10 15.33
C MET A 51 -1.39 2.47 15.83
N PHE A 52 -0.35 3.26 16.05
CA PHE A 52 0.87 2.78 16.69
C PHE A 52 0.77 2.91 18.21
N GLN A 53 1.26 1.91 18.91
CA GLN A 53 1.35 1.95 20.37
C GLN A 53 2.57 2.77 20.82
N GLY A 54 2.48 3.41 21.98
CA GLY A 54 3.58 4.18 22.56
C GLY A 54 4.87 3.37 22.71
N GLY A 55 6.03 4.05 22.66
CA GLY A 55 7.34 3.41 22.76
C GLY A 55 7.93 2.87 21.45
N ASN A 56 7.31 3.15 20.31
CA ASN A 56 7.78 2.69 19.00
C ASN A 56 8.46 3.78 18.15
N VAL A 57 8.68 4.97 18.69
CA VAL A 57 9.42 6.05 17.99
C VAL A 57 10.80 5.55 17.56
N GLY A 58 11.18 5.81 16.31
CA GLY A 58 12.44 5.38 15.72
C GLY A 58 12.44 3.97 15.14
N LYS A 59 11.39 3.17 15.35
CA LYS A 59 11.24 1.87 14.68
C LYS A 59 10.59 2.03 13.32
N TYR A 60 10.88 1.15 12.39
CA TYR A 60 10.22 1.13 11.08
C TYR A 60 8.73 0.83 11.19
N LYS A 61 7.91 1.59 10.46
CA LYS A 61 6.44 1.44 10.47
C LYS A 61 6.01 0.03 10.05
N ALA A 62 6.62 -0.50 9.00
CA ALA A 62 6.32 -1.83 8.50
C ALA A 62 6.61 -2.93 9.53
N GLU A 63 7.74 -2.84 10.26
CA GLU A 63 8.09 -3.79 11.32
C GLU A 63 7.11 -3.76 12.47
N VAL A 64 6.75 -2.56 12.94
CA VAL A 64 5.85 -2.42 14.06
C VAL A 64 4.46 -2.98 13.74
N LEU A 65 3.94 -2.73 12.53
CA LEU A 65 2.68 -3.33 12.09
C LEU A 65 2.80 -4.85 11.92
N ARG A 66 3.90 -5.36 11.37
CA ARG A 66 4.14 -6.80 11.32
C ARG A 66 4.09 -7.42 12.72
N ASP A 67 4.82 -6.87 13.67
CA ASP A 67 4.95 -7.42 15.03
C ASP A 67 3.62 -7.35 15.79
N GLN A 68 2.82 -6.32 15.54
CA GLN A 68 1.49 -6.17 16.11
C GLN A 68 0.54 -7.29 15.68
N TYR A 69 0.70 -7.83 14.48
CA TYR A 69 -0.17 -8.86 13.89
C TYR A 69 0.53 -10.21 13.65
N ALA A 70 1.79 -10.38 14.06
CA ALA A 70 2.58 -11.60 13.81
C ALA A 70 2.00 -12.88 14.40
N ASN A 71 1.20 -12.78 15.46
CA ASN A 71 0.56 -13.92 16.15
C ASN A 71 -0.84 -14.21 15.61
N ASP A 72 -1.23 -13.63 14.49
CA ASP A 72 -2.52 -13.92 13.89
C ASP A 72 -2.42 -15.23 13.08
N ASP A 73 -2.88 -16.35 13.65
CA ASP A 73 -2.82 -17.73 13.13
C ASP A 73 -3.50 -17.93 11.75
N TYR A 74 -3.81 -16.84 11.04
CA TYR A 74 -4.77 -16.85 9.94
C TYR A 74 -4.21 -16.58 8.56
N ILE A 75 -2.99 -16.12 8.48
CA ILE A 75 -2.26 -15.88 7.23
C ILE A 75 -0.95 -16.66 7.25
N GLN A 76 -0.48 -17.03 6.08
CA GLN A 76 0.74 -17.82 5.96
C GLN A 76 1.95 -17.05 6.50
N SER A 77 2.04 -15.75 6.21
CA SER A 77 3.08 -14.87 6.76
C SER A 77 2.73 -13.39 6.60
N ILE A 78 3.19 -12.58 7.57
CA ILE A 78 3.32 -11.13 7.42
C ILE A 78 4.81 -10.82 7.41
N ILE A 79 5.26 -10.10 6.39
CA ILE A 79 6.68 -9.78 6.16
C ILE A 79 6.81 -8.26 6.07
N ALA A 80 7.73 -7.68 6.82
CA ALA A 80 8.08 -6.27 6.70
C ALA A 80 9.22 -6.06 5.71
N ILE A 81 9.09 -5.05 4.86
CA ILE A 81 10.12 -4.56 3.94
C ILE A 81 10.33 -3.09 4.28
N ASN A 82 11.47 -2.79 4.92
CA ASN A 82 11.82 -1.44 5.39
C ASN A 82 12.47 -0.63 4.26
N ASP A 83 11.75 -0.47 3.17
CA ASP A 83 12.21 0.23 2.00
C ASP A 83 11.04 0.89 1.29
N TYR A 84 11.32 1.85 0.40
CA TYR A 84 10.32 2.46 -0.45
C TYR A 84 10.12 1.62 -1.71
N ILE A 85 8.87 1.61 -2.21
CA ILE A 85 8.63 1.04 -3.53
C ILE A 85 9.28 1.93 -4.59
N THR A 86 9.98 1.30 -5.52
CA THR A 86 10.57 1.94 -6.70
C THR A 86 10.16 1.16 -7.95
N ASP A 87 10.39 1.71 -9.12
CA ASP A 87 10.13 1.04 -10.41
C ASP A 87 10.91 -0.28 -10.57
N SER A 88 12.04 -0.43 -9.87
CA SER A 88 12.86 -1.65 -9.83
C SER A 88 12.32 -2.75 -8.90
N PHE A 89 11.33 -2.44 -8.05
CA PHE A 89 10.75 -3.41 -7.14
C PHE A 89 10.15 -4.60 -7.89
N THR A 90 10.45 -5.83 -7.46
CA THR A 90 10.08 -7.05 -8.18
C THR A 90 9.26 -7.99 -7.30
N PRO A 91 7.96 -7.78 -7.19
CA PRO A 91 7.06 -8.75 -6.56
C PRO A 91 6.90 -10.00 -7.43
N ASP A 92 6.42 -11.07 -6.85
CA ASP A 92 6.01 -12.23 -7.64
C ASP A 92 4.94 -11.85 -8.66
N PRO A 93 4.97 -12.46 -9.86
CA PRO A 93 3.97 -12.19 -10.88
C PRO A 93 2.52 -12.40 -10.38
N ARG A 94 1.60 -11.58 -10.88
CA ARG A 94 0.18 -11.62 -10.50
C ARG A 94 -0.10 -11.38 -9.02
N SER A 95 0.75 -10.62 -8.35
CA SER A 95 0.49 -10.14 -6.99
C SER A 95 -0.59 -9.06 -6.99
N MET A 96 -1.08 -8.73 -5.80
CA MET A 96 -1.92 -7.56 -5.57
C MET A 96 -1.09 -6.51 -4.82
N ILE A 97 -0.95 -5.33 -5.38
CA ILE A 97 -0.30 -4.18 -4.75
C ILE A 97 -1.40 -3.25 -4.24
N ILE A 98 -1.39 -2.93 -2.96
CA ILE A 98 -2.36 -2.03 -2.32
C ILE A 98 -1.60 -0.83 -1.79
N GLY A 99 -1.80 0.35 -2.40
CA GLY A 99 -1.06 1.56 -2.10
C GLY A 99 -1.85 2.53 -1.24
N PHE A 100 -1.25 2.92 -0.11
CA PHE A 100 -1.72 3.98 0.78
C PHE A 100 -0.71 5.14 0.82
N VAL A 101 -0.03 5.34 -0.31
CA VAL A 101 0.99 6.38 -0.45
C VAL A 101 0.35 7.73 -0.74
N ASP A 102 0.98 8.76 -0.24
CA ASP A 102 0.53 10.13 -0.32
C ASP A 102 1.24 10.97 -1.41
N ASN A 103 1.98 10.33 -2.32
CA ASN A 103 2.72 11.02 -3.37
C ASN A 103 2.58 10.33 -4.74
N HIS A 104 2.71 11.11 -5.80
CA HIS A 104 2.58 10.63 -7.17
C HIS A 104 3.76 9.77 -7.65
N PRO A 105 5.04 10.05 -7.32
CA PRO A 105 6.15 9.18 -7.68
C PRO A 105 5.91 7.72 -7.24
N ALA A 106 5.56 7.48 -5.99
CA ALA A 106 5.29 6.13 -5.52
C ALA A 106 4.10 5.47 -6.24
N ARG A 107 3.05 6.23 -6.59
CA ARG A 107 1.93 5.70 -7.40
C ARG A 107 2.37 5.31 -8.81
N ARG A 108 3.20 6.15 -9.45
CA ARG A 108 3.79 5.87 -10.76
C ARG A 108 4.64 4.60 -10.72
N ASP A 109 5.48 4.45 -9.70
CA ASP A 109 6.33 3.28 -9.53
C ASP A 109 5.50 2.01 -9.34
N MET A 110 4.43 2.06 -8.52
CA MET A 110 3.50 0.92 -8.38
C MET A 110 2.85 0.51 -9.70
N LEU A 111 2.45 1.47 -10.54
CA LEU A 111 1.88 1.19 -11.87
C LEU A 111 2.92 0.57 -12.80
N THR A 112 4.15 1.09 -12.81
CA THR A 112 5.27 0.55 -13.59
C THR A 112 5.60 -0.87 -13.18
N VAL A 113 5.66 -1.13 -11.88
CA VAL A 113 5.84 -2.48 -11.32
C VAL A 113 4.71 -3.41 -11.76
N ALA A 114 3.47 -2.95 -11.68
CA ALA A 114 2.30 -3.74 -12.07
C ALA A 114 2.35 -4.16 -13.54
N ASP A 115 2.68 -3.24 -14.44
CA ASP A 115 2.80 -3.52 -15.88
C ASP A 115 3.85 -4.60 -16.14
N ARG A 116 5.02 -4.45 -15.51
CA ARG A 116 6.14 -5.37 -15.70
C ARG A 116 5.90 -6.76 -15.12
N THR A 117 5.16 -6.87 -14.02
CA THR A 117 4.95 -8.13 -13.27
C THR A 117 3.57 -8.73 -13.47
N THR A 118 2.74 -8.15 -14.32
CA THR A 118 1.33 -8.52 -14.49
C THR A 118 0.55 -8.52 -13.17
N SER A 119 0.95 -7.68 -12.23
CA SER A 119 0.29 -7.50 -10.94
C SER A 119 -0.89 -6.54 -11.06
N LYS A 120 -1.78 -6.56 -10.09
CA LYS A 120 -2.91 -5.63 -10.00
C LYS A 120 -2.62 -4.59 -8.93
N VAL A 121 -3.15 -3.38 -9.10
CA VAL A 121 -2.96 -2.30 -8.12
C VAL A 121 -4.29 -1.78 -7.62
N VAL A 122 -4.36 -1.49 -6.34
CA VAL A 122 -5.41 -0.66 -5.73
C VAL A 122 -4.72 0.51 -5.07
N PHE A 123 -5.10 1.72 -5.45
CA PHE A 123 -4.73 2.92 -4.70
C PHE A 123 -5.88 3.33 -3.80
N ALA A 124 -5.58 3.68 -2.57
CA ALA A 124 -6.53 4.34 -1.70
C ALA A 124 -5.89 5.61 -1.11
N ALA A 125 -6.63 6.67 -1.15
CA ALA A 125 -6.24 7.97 -0.61
C ALA A 125 -7.42 8.61 0.09
N ASN A 126 -7.13 9.44 1.08
CA ASN A 126 -8.12 10.26 1.76
C ASN A 126 -7.70 11.73 1.71
N SER A 127 -8.69 12.59 1.64
CA SER A 127 -8.56 14.02 1.84
C SER A 127 -9.34 14.44 3.09
N THR A 128 -9.37 15.72 3.38
CA THR A 128 -10.12 16.26 4.52
C THR A 128 -11.62 15.94 4.47
N ILE A 129 -12.18 15.81 3.26
CA ILE A 129 -13.64 15.68 3.04
C ILE A 129 -14.04 14.46 2.22
N GLY A 130 -13.08 13.60 1.82
CA GLY A 130 -13.40 12.47 0.98
C GLY A 130 -12.34 11.38 1.00
N ALA A 131 -12.70 10.23 0.48
CA ALA A 131 -11.79 9.12 0.23
C ALA A 131 -12.04 8.55 -1.15
N HIS A 132 -10.97 8.12 -1.82
CA HIS A 132 -11.02 7.57 -3.15
C HIS A 132 -10.24 6.26 -3.19
N ALA A 133 -10.72 5.32 -3.99
CA ALA A 133 -10.01 4.09 -4.31
C ALA A 133 -10.07 3.84 -5.82
N TYR A 134 -8.93 3.50 -6.39
CA TYR A 134 -8.81 3.13 -7.80
C TYR A 134 -8.19 1.74 -7.93
N TYR A 135 -8.78 0.96 -8.80
CA TYR A 135 -8.25 -0.33 -9.21
C TYR A 135 -7.58 -0.18 -10.57
N TYR A 136 -6.47 -0.88 -10.77
CA TYR A 136 -5.75 -0.95 -12.04
C TYR A 136 -5.29 -2.39 -12.32
N GLN A 137 -5.32 -2.76 -13.59
CA GLN A 137 -4.70 -3.97 -14.11
C GLN A 137 -3.97 -3.68 -15.41
N PRO A 138 -2.90 -4.40 -15.75
CA PRO A 138 -2.05 -4.10 -16.91
C PRO A 138 -2.77 -4.05 -18.27
N ASP A 139 -3.86 -4.80 -18.42
CA ASP A 139 -4.67 -4.77 -19.65
C ASP A 139 -5.32 -3.40 -19.93
N TRP A 140 -5.32 -2.50 -18.94
CA TRP A 140 -5.89 -1.16 -19.03
C TRP A 140 -4.88 -0.10 -19.43
N VAL A 141 -3.61 -0.47 -19.64
CA VAL A 141 -2.55 0.48 -20.00
C VAL A 141 -2.96 1.31 -21.21
N ASN A 142 -2.78 2.65 -21.13
CA ASN A 142 -3.14 3.63 -22.15
C ASN A 142 -4.64 3.69 -22.54
N THR A 143 -5.53 3.08 -21.77
CA THR A 143 -6.97 3.25 -21.92
C THR A 143 -7.50 4.36 -21.00
N ASP A 144 -8.76 4.72 -21.13
CA ASP A 144 -9.47 5.65 -20.24
C ASP A 144 -9.64 5.10 -18.78
N LEU A 145 -9.37 3.81 -18.58
CA LEU A 145 -9.34 3.17 -17.27
C LEU A 145 -7.94 3.20 -16.62
N ASP A 146 -6.90 3.61 -17.37
CA ASP A 146 -5.56 3.77 -16.81
C ASP A 146 -5.50 5.02 -15.93
N PRO A 147 -5.09 4.90 -14.65
CA PRO A 147 -4.96 6.05 -13.77
C PRO A 147 -4.03 7.14 -14.31
N ARG A 148 -3.02 6.79 -15.12
CA ARG A 148 -2.08 7.74 -15.73
C ARG A 148 -2.74 8.60 -16.84
N VAL A 149 -3.74 8.05 -17.51
CA VAL A 149 -4.54 8.78 -18.49
C VAL A 149 -5.60 9.63 -17.80
N ARG A 150 -6.24 9.06 -16.78
CA ARG A 150 -7.33 9.72 -16.05
C ARG A 150 -6.86 10.83 -15.12
N PHE A 151 -5.66 10.69 -14.58
CA PHE A 151 -5.00 11.61 -13.63
C PHE A 151 -3.57 11.87 -14.08
N PRO A 152 -3.37 12.74 -15.09
CA PRO A 152 -2.04 12.99 -15.68
C PRO A 152 -0.99 13.47 -14.69
N GLU A 153 -1.40 14.05 -13.57
CA GLU A 153 -0.52 14.48 -12.47
C GLU A 153 0.28 13.32 -11.89
N ILE A 154 -0.19 12.08 -11.98
CA ILE A 154 0.59 10.90 -11.59
C ILE A 154 1.91 10.82 -12.34
N ILE A 155 1.93 11.28 -13.61
CA ILE A 155 3.13 11.27 -14.45
C ILE A 155 3.92 12.56 -14.32
N THR A 156 3.24 13.70 -14.22
CA THR A 156 3.85 15.03 -14.41
C THR A 156 4.35 15.67 -13.12
N VAL A 157 3.88 15.24 -11.96
CA VAL A 157 4.26 15.82 -10.67
C VAL A 157 5.40 15.03 -10.04
N GLU A 158 6.56 15.63 -9.91
CA GLU A 158 7.77 15.00 -9.34
C GLU A 158 7.81 15.05 -7.80
N THR A 159 7.18 16.04 -7.18
CA THR A 159 7.13 16.18 -5.71
C THR A 159 5.67 16.24 -5.29
N GLY A 160 5.23 15.22 -4.57
CA GLY A 160 3.82 15.10 -4.28
C GLY A 160 3.37 15.87 -3.05
N SER A 161 2.44 16.79 -3.18
CA SER A 161 1.46 17.03 -2.13
C SER A 161 0.24 16.16 -2.39
N PRO A 162 -0.20 15.37 -1.43
CA PRO A 162 -1.28 14.40 -1.63
C PRO A 162 -2.67 15.04 -1.69
N VAL A 163 -2.79 16.28 -1.32
CA VAL A 163 -4.08 16.93 -1.04
C VAL A 163 -4.99 17.05 -2.26
N HIS A 164 -4.42 16.94 -3.47
CA HIS A 164 -5.17 17.05 -4.73
C HIS A 164 -5.02 15.83 -5.63
N ALA A 165 -4.47 14.76 -5.09
CA ALA A 165 -3.92 13.70 -5.91
C ALA A 165 -4.97 12.81 -6.57
N ILE A 166 -6.18 12.80 -6.11
CA ILE A 166 -7.31 12.07 -6.69
C ILE A 166 -8.58 12.81 -6.28
N GLY A 167 -8.74 13.99 -6.79
CA GLY A 167 -9.96 14.80 -6.65
C GLY A 167 -10.89 14.56 -7.81
#